data_bdc6ca06d83c6eba50df481b7ab30e79
#
_entry.id   bdc6ca06d83c6eba50df481b7ab30e79
#
_cell.length_a   1.000
_cell.length_b   1.000
_cell.length_c   1.000
_cell.angle_alpha   90.00
_cell.angle_beta   90.00
_cell.angle_gamma   90.00
#
_symmetry.space_group_name_H-M   'P 1'
#
loop_
_entity.id
_entity.type
_entity.pdbx_description
1 polymer ?
#
loop_
_entity_poly.entity_id
_entity_poly.type
_entity_poly.pdbx_seq_one_letter_code
_entity_poly.pdbx_strand_id
1 'polypeptide(L)'
;MKKIKWMVPTFYIIFLMLPIYWLLNMSFKSTTEIINVYSLWPQDFTLDNYKTIFTDSTWYMGYVNSIMYTVLNTIISVSAALPAAYAFSRYKFLGDKHLFFWLLTNRMAPPAVFALPFFQFYSSINLFDTHIAIALSHCLFNIPLAVWILEGFMSAVPKELDETAYVDGYSFPKFFFKIFIPTIAAGIGITMFFCFMFSWVELLLAKTLTATIAKPIAAIMTRTSSTSGYELGLLAAAGSLTIIPGAVVIYFVRNYIAKGFAMGRV
;
A
#
# COMPACT_ATOMS: atom_id res chain seq x y z
N MET A 1 1.34 39.41 12.17
CA MET A 1 0.86 38.07 12.51
C MET A 1 0.50 37.17 11.31
N LYS A 2 -0.06 37.65 10.19
CA LYS A 2 -0.40 36.79 9.01
C LYS A 2 0.81 36.16 8.34
N LYS A 3 1.97 36.83 8.25
CA LYS A 3 3.19 36.28 7.63
C LYS A 3 3.80 35.11 8.42
N ILE A 4 3.75 35.12 9.74
CA ILE A 4 4.28 34.05 10.60
C ILE A 4 3.45 32.75 10.42
N LYS A 5 2.15 32.84 10.15
CA LYS A 5 1.28 31.67 9.93
C LYS A 5 1.70 30.81 8.72
N TRP A 6 2.32 31.43 7.71
CA TRP A 6 2.81 30.72 6.51
C TRP A 6 4.25 30.23 6.64
N MET A 7 5.06 30.84 7.49
CA MET A 7 6.47 30.46 7.64
C MET A 7 6.61 29.03 8.19
N VAL A 8 5.83 28.66 9.19
CA VAL A 8 5.91 27.34 9.82
C VAL A 8 5.53 26.22 8.83
N PRO A 9 4.37 26.27 8.11
CA PRO A 9 4.05 25.28 7.10
C PRO A 9 5.07 25.22 5.97
N THR A 10 5.58 26.38 5.51
CA THR A 10 6.56 26.44 4.43
C THR A 10 7.88 25.78 4.85
N PHE A 11 8.40 26.10 6.04
CA PHE A 11 9.59 25.46 6.56
C PHE A 11 9.42 23.94 6.70
N TYR A 12 8.27 23.51 7.21
CA TYR A 12 7.96 22.09 7.34
C TYR A 12 7.91 21.37 5.99
N ILE A 13 7.30 21.99 4.98
CA ILE A 13 7.28 21.43 3.61
C ILE A 13 8.67 21.33 3.04
N ILE A 14 9.50 22.38 3.16
CA ILE A 14 10.90 22.36 2.69
C ILE A 14 11.67 21.25 3.38
N PHE A 15 11.54 21.12 4.70
CA PHE A 15 12.20 20.07 5.48
C PHE A 15 11.80 18.66 5.01
N LEU A 16 10.52 18.42 4.75
CA LEU A 16 10.02 17.13 4.24
C LEU A 16 10.46 16.85 2.79
N MET A 17 10.64 17.90 1.98
CA MET A 17 11.09 17.75 0.59
C MET A 17 12.58 17.52 0.45
N LEU A 18 13.39 17.85 1.45
CA LEU A 18 14.84 17.70 1.42
C LEU A 18 15.31 16.27 1.11
N PRO A 19 14.81 15.20 1.80
CA PRO A 19 15.21 13.84 1.50
C PRO A 19 14.79 13.39 0.09
N ILE A 20 13.59 13.82 -0.35
CA ILE A 20 13.08 13.50 -1.70
C ILE A 20 13.93 14.19 -2.76
N TYR A 21 14.24 15.47 -2.55
CA TYR A 21 15.16 16.21 -3.42
C TYR A 21 16.52 15.52 -3.51
N TRP A 22 17.07 15.10 -2.36
CA TRP A 22 18.38 14.45 -2.31
C TRP A 22 18.36 13.12 -3.09
N LEU A 23 17.33 12.31 -2.91
CA LEU A 23 17.13 11.06 -3.64
C LEU A 23 17.06 11.31 -5.16
N LEU A 24 16.26 12.29 -5.58
CA LEU A 24 16.14 12.68 -6.99
C LEU A 24 17.46 13.22 -7.54
N ASN A 25 18.21 14.03 -6.78
CA ASN A 25 19.50 14.52 -7.18
C ASN A 25 20.49 13.36 -7.43
N MET A 26 20.58 12.40 -6.47
CA MET A 26 21.44 11.24 -6.61
C MET A 26 21.08 10.35 -7.80
N SER A 27 19.80 10.29 -8.17
CA SER A 27 19.32 9.45 -9.29
C SER A 27 19.86 9.88 -10.66
N PHE A 28 20.26 11.14 -10.79
CA PHE A 28 20.85 11.73 -12.00
C PHE A 28 22.38 11.80 -11.99
N LYS A 29 23.03 11.20 -10.99
CA LYS A 29 24.48 11.14 -10.84
C LYS A 29 25.04 9.75 -11.09
N SER A 30 26.29 9.69 -11.53
CA SER A 30 27.05 8.44 -11.49
C SER A 30 27.39 8.06 -10.03
N THR A 31 27.58 6.78 -9.76
CA THR A 31 28.03 6.32 -8.44
C THR A 31 29.37 6.94 -8.03
N THR A 32 30.25 7.13 -9.00
CA THR A 32 31.58 7.78 -8.78
C THR A 32 31.42 9.22 -8.33
N GLU A 33 30.51 9.98 -8.95
CA GLU A 33 30.24 11.36 -8.52
C GLU A 33 29.67 11.41 -7.11
N ILE A 34 28.69 10.50 -6.80
CA ILE A 34 28.06 10.44 -5.47
C ILE A 34 29.08 10.21 -4.36
N ILE A 35 30.07 9.35 -4.60
CA ILE A 35 31.10 9.00 -3.59
C ILE A 35 32.16 10.11 -3.45
N ASN A 36 32.60 10.71 -4.56
CA ASN A 36 33.77 11.57 -4.56
C ASN A 36 33.43 13.06 -4.48
N VAL A 37 32.22 13.48 -4.84
CA VAL A 37 31.85 14.89 -4.97
C VAL A 37 30.61 15.24 -4.17
N TYR A 38 30.76 16.12 -3.18
CA TYR A 38 29.62 16.69 -2.47
C TYR A 38 29.07 17.87 -3.28
N SER A 39 28.02 17.63 -4.07
CA SER A 39 27.36 18.66 -4.87
C SER A 39 25.86 18.64 -4.70
N LEU A 40 25.25 19.83 -4.59
CA LEU A 40 23.80 19.99 -4.50
C LEU A 40 23.11 19.75 -5.87
N TRP A 41 23.87 19.82 -6.97
CA TRP A 41 23.40 19.56 -8.34
C TRP A 41 24.34 18.56 -9.01
N PRO A 42 23.84 17.70 -9.94
CA PRO A 42 24.69 16.84 -10.75
C PRO A 42 25.70 17.68 -11.51
N GLN A 43 26.98 17.34 -11.42
CA GLN A 43 28.03 17.96 -12.24
C GLN A 43 28.05 17.33 -13.63
N ASP A 44 27.93 15.98 -13.67
CA ASP A 44 27.76 15.20 -14.88
C ASP A 44 26.37 14.56 -14.87
N PHE A 45 25.39 15.30 -15.43
CA PHE A 45 23.99 14.80 -15.50
C PHE A 45 23.89 13.57 -16.37
N THR A 46 23.40 12.46 -15.82
CA THR A 46 23.20 11.21 -16.57
C THR A 46 21.79 10.65 -16.38
N LEU A 47 21.29 10.01 -17.43
CA LEU A 47 20.05 9.21 -17.43
C LEU A 47 20.34 7.70 -17.50
N ASP A 48 21.59 7.28 -17.43
CA ASP A 48 21.97 5.87 -17.60
C ASP A 48 21.37 4.99 -16.50
N ASN A 49 21.22 5.49 -15.28
CA ASN A 49 20.55 4.79 -14.19
C ASN A 49 19.10 4.42 -14.57
N TYR A 50 18.36 5.37 -15.12
CA TYR A 50 16.99 5.15 -15.58
C TYR A 50 16.93 4.24 -16.81
N LYS A 51 17.86 4.44 -17.78
CA LYS A 51 17.99 3.59 -18.94
C LYS A 51 18.20 2.13 -18.53
N THR A 52 19.10 1.87 -17.60
CA THR A 52 19.34 0.54 -17.04
C THR A 52 18.06 -0.08 -16.46
N ILE A 53 17.31 0.69 -15.66
CA ILE A 53 16.06 0.20 -15.06
C ILE A 53 15.03 -0.21 -16.11
N PHE A 54 14.91 0.55 -17.21
CA PHE A 54 13.93 0.26 -18.26
C PHE A 54 14.40 -0.75 -19.29
N THR A 55 15.69 -1.01 -19.43
CA THR A 55 16.25 -1.96 -20.42
C THR A 55 16.59 -3.33 -19.80
N ASP A 56 16.96 -3.38 -18.52
CA ASP A 56 17.23 -4.63 -17.83
C ASP A 56 15.93 -5.25 -17.30
N SER A 57 15.64 -6.46 -17.78
CA SER A 57 14.43 -7.21 -17.40
C SER A 57 14.32 -7.46 -15.89
N THR A 58 15.42 -7.59 -15.19
CA THR A 58 15.43 -7.78 -13.74
C THR A 58 14.78 -6.60 -13.03
N TRP A 59 15.12 -5.38 -13.42
CA TRP A 59 14.62 -4.16 -12.80
C TRP A 59 13.16 -3.87 -13.15
N TYR A 60 12.80 -3.78 -14.43
CA TYR A 60 11.42 -3.42 -14.79
C TYR A 60 10.42 -4.50 -14.37
N MET A 61 10.78 -5.80 -14.47
CA MET A 61 9.93 -6.87 -13.95
C MET A 61 9.73 -6.81 -12.45
N GLY A 62 10.73 -6.34 -11.69
CA GLY A 62 10.57 -6.09 -10.26
C GLY A 62 9.43 -5.11 -9.94
N TYR A 63 9.28 -4.03 -10.73
CA TYR A 63 8.15 -3.10 -10.59
C TYR A 63 6.83 -3.74 -11.00
N VAL A 64 6.80 -4.42 -12.13
CA VAL A 64 5.60 -5.14 -12.62
C VAL A 64 5.13 -6.14 -11.57
N ASN A 65 6.02 -6.96 -11.05
CA ASN A 65 5.73 -7.95 -10.01
C ASN A 65 5.16 -7.27 -8.76
N SER A 66 5.82 -6.19 -8.31
CA SER A 66 5.37 -5.44 -7.12
C SER A 66 3.97 -4.86 -7.30
N ILE A 67 3.66 -4.29 -8.46
CA ILE A 67 2.32 -3.78 -8.77
C ILE A 67 1.30 -4.92 -8.81
N MET A 68 1.64 -6.04 -9.47
CA MET A 68 0.72 -7.17 -9.63
C MET A 68 0.26 -7.74 -8.29
N TYR A 69 1.18 -8.14 -7.40
CA TYR A 69 0.75 -8.71 -6.12
C TYR A 69 0.11 -7.66 -5.21
N THR A 70 0.52 -6.39 -5.28
CA THR A 70 -0.07 -5.31 -4.47
C THR A 70 -1.51 -5.02 -4.88
N VAL A 71 -1.78 -4.93 -6.19
CA VAL A 71 -3.14 -4.76 -6.71
C VAL A 71 -4.00 -5.98 -6.38
N LEU A 72 -3.46 -7.19 -6.60
CA LEU A 72 -4.15 -8.43 -6.28
C LEU A 72 -4.52 -8.51 -4.78
N ASN A 73 -3.55 -8.23 -3.90
CA ASN A 73 -3.80 -8.15 -2.46
C ASN A 73 -4.88 -7.12 -2.11
N THR A 74 -4.81 -5.92 -2.69
CA THR A 74 -5.78 -4.85 -2.43
C THR A 74 -7.19 -5.29 -2.80
N ILE A 75 -7.37 -5.89 -3.98
CA ILE A 75 -8.66 -6.39 -4.44
C ILE A 75 -9.19 -7.49 -3.51
N ILE A 76 -8.36 -8.49 -3.18
CA ILE A 76 -8.77 -9.60 -2.32
C ILE A 76 -9.13 -9.08 -0.93
N SER A 77 -8.27 -8.24 -0.32
CA SER A 77 -8.48 -7.73 1.03
C SER A 77 -9.74 -6.89 1.15
N VAL A 78 -9.98 -5.97 0.23
CA VAL A 78 -11.16 -5.10 0.25
C VAL A 78 -12.42 -5.92 -0.03
N SER A 79 -12.39 -6.83 -1.02
CA SER A 79 -13.53 -7.67 -1.36
C SER A 79 -13.95 -8.58 -0.20
N ALA A 80 -12.99 -9.16 0.53
CA ALA A 80 -13.26 -9.98 1.71
C ALA A 80 -13.74 -9.13 2.91
N ALA A 81 -13.19 -7.93 3.06
CA ALA A 81 -13.52 -7.06 4.18
C ALA A 81 -14.91 -6.42 4.06
N LEU A 82 -15.41 -6.16 2.84
CA LEU A 82 -16.71 -5.52 2.62
C LEU A 82 -17.88 -6.26 3.30
N PRO A 83 -18.13 -7.56 3.06
CA PRO A 83 -19.21 -8.29 3.72
C PRO A 83 -18.95 -8.46 5.22
N ALA A 84 -17.70 -8.63 5.64
CA ALA A 84 -17.36 -8.77 7.06
C ALA A 84 -17.64 -7.48 7.83
N ALA A 85 -17.18 -6.32 7.31
CA ALA A 85 -17.43 -5.02 7.91
C ALA A 85 -18.92 -4.68 7.97
N TYR A 86 -19.68 -5.03 6.92
CA TYR A 86 -21.13 -4.88 6.91
C TYR A 86 -21.78 -5.68 8.05
N ALA A 87 -21.36 -6.95 8.23
CA ALA A 87 -21.86 -7.79 9.31
C ALA A 87 -21.58 -7.18 10.69
N PHE A 88 -20.37 -6.70 10.95
CA PHE A 88 -20.04 -6.05 12.21
C PHE A 88 -20.80 -4.75 12.45
N SER A 89 -21.05 -3.97 11.40
CA SER A 89 -21.74 -2.68 11.51
C SER A 89 -23.26 -2.82 11.70
N ARG A 90 -23.88 -3.88 11.21
CA ARG A 90 -25.33 -4.04 11.19
C ARG A 90 -25.89 -5.04 12.18
N TYR A 91 -25.16 -6.12 12.43
CA TYR A 91 -25.64 -7.23 13.26
C TYR A 91 -24.90 -7.32 14.59
N LYS A 92 -25.64 -7.72 15.63
CA LYS A 92 -25.07 -8.16 16.89
C LYS A 92 -25.17 -9.67 16.95
N PHE A 93 -24.04 -10.35 17.07
CA PHE A 93 -23.96 -11.80 17.16
C PHE A 93 -23.04 -12.22 18.33
N LEU A 94 -23.17 -13.48 18.73
CA LEU A 94 -22.38 -13.98 19.86
C LEU A 94 -20.88 -13.88 19.56
N GLY A 95 -20.15 -13.13 20.37
CA GLY A 95 -18.69 -12.94 20.22
C GLY A 95 -18.27 -11.85 19.23
N ASP A 96 -19.18 -11.03 18.69
CA ASP A 96 -18.91 -9.96 17.74
C ASP A 96 -17.74 -9.06 18.17
N LYS A 97 -17.77 -8.56 19.43
CA LYS A 97 -16.72 -7.70 19.99
C LYS A 97 -15.38 -8.42 20.12
N HIS A 98 -15.42 -9.68 20.56
CA HIS A 98 -14.19 -10.48 20.72
C HIS A 98 -13.56 -10.81 19.37
N LEU A 99 -14.37 -11.18 18.39
CA LEU A 99 -13.91 -11.47 17.04
C LEU A 99 -13.34 -10.22 16.36
N PHE A 100 -14.02 -9.07 16.51
CA PHE A 100 -13.54 -7.79 15.98
C PHE A 100 -12.20 -7.40 16.61
N PHE A 101 -12.10 -7.50 17.94
CA PHE A 101 -10.85 -7.22 18.65
C PHE A 101 -9.73 -8.20 18.25
N TRP A 102 -10.04 -9.49 18.09
CA TRP A 102 -9.09 -10.49 17.63
C TRP A 102 -8.56 -10.18 16.22
N LEU A 103 -9.41 -9.75 15.30
CA LEU A 103 -8.97 -9.28 13.99
C LEU A 103 -7.96 -8.14 14.10
N LEU A 104 -8.20 -7.18 14.98
CA LEU A 104 -7.27 -6.07 15.19
C LEU A 104 -5.94 -6.52 15.79
N THR A 105 -5.96 -7.46 16.74
CA THR A 105 -4.73 -7.96 17.36
C THR A 105 -3.85 -8.74 16.39
N ASN A 106 -4.42 -9.43 15.40
CA ASN A 106 -3.65 -10.10 14.35
C ASN A 106 -2.75 -9.14 13.56
N ARG A 107 -3.18 -7.89 13.38
CA ARG A 107 -2.36 -6.88 12.71
C ARG A 107 -1.13 -6.46 13.51
N MET A 108 -1.14 -6.65 14.83
CA MET A 108 0.00 -6.30 15.70
C MET A 108 1.12 -7.35 15.64
N ALA A 109 0.85 -8.52 15.10
CA ALA A 109 1.85 -9.58 14.98
C ALA A 109 2.94 -9.18 13.97
N PRO A 110 4.24 -9.33 14.32
CA PRO A 110 5.32 -8.99 13.40
C PRO A 110 5.35 -9.95 12.20
N PRO A 111 5.48 -9.45 10.96
CA PRO A 111 5.54 -10.30 9.76
C PRO A 111 6.62 -11.38 9.81
N ALA A 112 7.71 -11.15 10.53
CA ALA A 112 8.82 -12.09 10.69
C ALA A 112 8.39 -13.45 11.27
N VAL A 113 7.40 -13.47 12.17
CA VAL A 113 6.90 -14.71 12.78
C VAL A 113 6.23 -15.61 11.74
N PHE A 114 5.62 -15.02 10.71
CA PHE A 114 4.91 -15.77 9.67
C PHE A 114 5.79 -16.13 8.46
N ALA A 115 6.99 -15.57 8.35
CA ALA A 115 7.85 -15.74 7.18
C ALA A 115 8.17 -17.23 6.91
N LEU A 116 8.65 -17.97 7.93
CA LEU A 116 8.98 -19.38 7.78
C LEU A 116 7.74 -20.27 7.62
N PRO A 117 6.68 -20.13 8.43
CA PRO A 117 5.44 -20.88 8.23
C PRO A 117 4.83 -20.70 6.83
N PHE A 118 4.78 -19.48 6.32
CA PHE A 118 4.27 -19.21 4.97
C PHE A 118 5.19 -19.81 3.89
N PHE A 119 6.51 -19.70 4.05
CA PHE A 119 7.44 -20.33 3.13
C PHE A 119 7.21 -21.86 3.05
N GLN A 120 7.11 -22.54 4.18
CA GLN A 120 6.85 -23.98 4.25
C GLN A 120 5.50 -24.34 3.63
N PHE A 121 4.45 -23.60 3.99
CA PHE A 121 3.10 -23.83 3.49
C PHE A 121 3.03 -23.65 1.96
N TYR A 122 3.49 -22.52 1.42
CA TYR A 122 3.42 -22.28 -0.01
C TYR A 122 4.36 -23.17 -0.81
N SER A 123 5.48 -23.61 -0.24
CA SER A 123 6.36 -24.61 -0.87
C SER A 123 5.66 -25.97 -0.96
N SER A 124 4.92 -26.39 0.08
CA SER A 124 4.24 -27.69 0.11
C SER A 124 3.10 -27.80 -0.91
N ILE A 125 2.46 -26.67 -1.27
CA ILE A 125 1.35 -26.60 -2.24
C ILE A 125 1.78 -26.07 -3.61
N ASN A 126 3.09 -25.97 -3.88
CA ASN A 126 3.67 -25.44 -5.14
C ASN A 126 3.23 -24.03 -5.51
N LEU A 127 2.97 -23.17 -4.54
CA LEU A 127 2.67 -21.74 -4.73
C LEU A 127 3.85 -20.82 -4.39
N PHE A 128 5.00 -21.36 -3.97
CA PHE A 128 6.20 -20.57 -3.75
C PHE A 128 6.63 -19.84 -5.03
N ASP A 129 7.17 -18.64 -4.89
CA ASP A 129 7.59 -17.75 -5.99
C ASP A 129 6.46 -17.35 -6.96
N THR A 130 5.25 -17.13 -6.42
CA THR A 130 4.08 -16.65 -7.18
C THR A 130 3.52 -15.36 -6.61
N HIS A 131 2.93 -14.52 -7.47
CA HIS A 131 2.27 -13.28 -7.05
C HIS A 131 1.09 -13.54 -6.09
N ILE A 132 0.39 -14.70 -6.28
CA ILE A 132 -0.74 -15.06 -5.44
C ILE A 132 -0.31 -15.40 -4.00
N ALA A 133 0.83 -16.08 -3.81
CA ALA A 133 1.34 -16.39 -2.48
C ALA A 133 1.67 -15.12 -1.69
N ILE A 134 2.31 -14.13 -2.34
CA ILE A 134 2.60 -12.85 -1.70
C ILE A 134 1.28 -12.11 -1.37
N ALA A 135 0.38 -12.02 -2.35
CA ALA A 135 -0.90 -11.32 -2.18
C ALA A 135 -1.71 -11.92 -1.02
N LEU A 136 -1.82 -13.24 -0.93
CA LEU A 136 -2.53 -13.93 0.15
C LEU A 136 -1.82 -13.76 1.50
N SER A 137 -0.50 -13.77 1.54
CA SER A 137 0.25 -13.53 2.79
C SER A 137 0.01 -12.12 3.33
N HIS A 138 -0.05 -11.11 2.46
CA HIS A 138 -0.36 -9.75 2.85
C HIS A 138 -1.83 -9.58 3.32
N CYS A 139 -2.75 -10.46 2.90
CA CYS A 139 -4.14 -10.47 3.36
C CYS A 139 -4.24 -10.68 4.88
N LEU A 140 -3.30 -11.41 5.49
CA LEU A 140 -3.27 -11.61 6.94
C LEU A 140 -3.30 -10.27 7.71
N PHE A 141 -2.63 -9.25 7.18
CA PHE A 141 -2.53 -7.92 7.80
C PHE A 141 -3.54 -6.92 7.21
N ASN A 142 -3.84 -7.05 5.93
CA ASN A 142 -4.66 -6.07 5.23
C ASN A 142 -6.16 -6.31 5.39
N ILE A 143 -6.64 -7.57 5.49
CA ILE A 143 -8.06 -7.84 5.76
C ILE A 143 -8.50 -7.26 7.11
N PRO A 144 -7.79 -7.48 8.24
CA PRO A 144 -8.16 -6.87 9.51
C PRO A 144 -8.21 -5.34 9.47
N LEU A 145 -7.24 -4.72 8.80
CA LEU A 145 -7.22 -3.28 8.61
C LEU A 145 -8.43 -2.80 7.78
N ALA A 146 -8.69 -3.49 6.68
CA ALA A 146 -9.80 -3.15 5.79
C ALA A 146 -11.15 -3.29 6.50
N VAL A 147 -11.35 -4.35 7.27
CA VAL A 147 -12.57 -4.54 8.08
C VAL A 147 -12.73 -3.40 9.09
N TRP A 148 -11.67 -3.03 9.78
CA TRP A 148 -11.71 -1.95 10.76
C TRP A 148 -12.08 -0.59 10.15
N ILE A 149 -11.43 -0.22 9.04
CA ILE A 149 -11.71 1.06 8.36
C ILE A 149 -13.13 1.06 7.82
N LEU A 150 -13.52 0.01 7.09
CA LEU A 150 -14.84 -0.08 6.46
C LEU A 150 -15.97 -0.13 7.49
N GLU A 151 -15.79 -0.85 8.60
CA GLU A 151 -16.76 -0.90 9.69
C GLU A 151 -17.06 0.50 10.22
N GLY A 152 -16.04 1.32 10.46
CA GLY A 152 -16.23 2.71 10.90
C GLY A 152 -17.04 3.56 9.92
N PHE A 153 -16.80 3.41 8.60
CA PHE A 153 -17.60 4.10 7.58
C PHE A 153 -19.03 3.54 7.47
N MET A 154 -19.20 2.23 7.56
CA MET A 154 -20.50 1.57 7.47
C MET A 154 -21.38 1.87 8.69
N SER A 155 -20.81 1.93 9.88
CA SER A 155 -21.51 2.27 11.11
C SER A 155 -21.99 3.72 11.15
N ALA A 156 -21.35 4.62 10.40
CA ALA A 156 -21.80 6.00 10.23
C ALA A 156 -23.02 6.15 9.30
N VAL A 157 -23.35 5.12 8.51
CA VAL A 157 -24.54 5.13 7.65
C VAL A 157 -25.77 4.76 8.48
N PRO A 158 -26.83 5.57 8.46
CA PRO A 158 -28.07 5.30 9.21
C PRO A 158 -28.70 3.93 8.81
N LYS A 159 -29.22 3.18 9.79
CA LYS A 159 -29.85 1.87 9.55
C LYS A 159 -31.14 1.96 8.78
N GLU A 160 -31.79 3.12 8.86
CA GLU A 160 -33.02 3.44 8.12
C GLU A 160 -32.85 3.31 6.62
N LEU A 161 -31.61 3.47 6.09
CA LEU A 161 -31.32 3.22 4.68
C LEU A 161 -31.54 1.77 4.30
N ASP A 162 -31.12 0.85 5.15
CA ASP A 162 -31.27 -0.59 4.97
C ASP A 162 -32.78 -0.96 5.03
N GLU A 163 -33.51 -0.43 6.02
CA GLU A 163 -34.93 -0.67 6.26
C GLU A 163 -35.79 -0.15 5.09
N THR A 164 -35.51 1.08 4.63
CA THR A 164 -36.22 1.67 3.48
C THR A 164 -36.00 0.83 2.22
N ALA A 165 -34.79 0.39 1.95
CA ALA A 165 -34.52 -0.45 0.79
C ALA A 165 -35.25 -1.80 0.83
N TYR A 166 -35.42 -2.39 2.02
CA TYR A 166 -36.20 -3.62 2.17
C TYR A 166 -37.70 -3.40 1.95
N VAL A 167 -38.24 -2.27 2.44
CA VAL A 167 -39.65 -1.89 2.20
C VAL A 167 -39.89 -1.66 0.71
N ASP A 168 -38.94 -1.08 -0.01
CA ASP A 168 -38.96 -0.88 -1.46
C ASP A 168 -38.78 -2.18 -2.27
N GLY A 169 -38.61 -3.33 -1.60
CA GLY A 169 -38.52 -4.64 -2.24
C GLY A 169 -37.14 -4.96 -2.83
N TYR A 170 -36.08 -4.27 -2.40
CA TYR A 170 -34.74 -4.64 -2.81
C TYR A 170 -34.29 -5.93 -2.10
N SER A 171 -33.78 -6.89 -2.89
CA SER A 171 -33.03 -8.03 -2.32
C SER A 171 -31.68 -7.55 -1.76
N PHE A 172 -31.15 -8.26 -0.76
CA PHE A 172 -29.87 -7.90 -0.13
C PHE A 172 -28.72 -7.64 -1.14
N PRO A 173 -28.44 -8.52 -2.13
CA PRO A 173 -27.38 -8.25 -3.08
C PRO A 173 -27.61 -6.97 -3.89
N LYS A 174 -28.85 -6.73 -4.33
CA LYS A 174 -29.20 -5.53 -5.10
C LYS A 174 -29.04 -4.26 -4.27
N PHE A 175 -29.48 -4.27 -3.02
CA PHE A 175 -29.28 -3.18 -2.07
C PHE A 175 -27.80 -2.95 -1.81
N PHE A 176 -27.05 -4.00 -1.45
CA PHE A 176 -25.64 -3.91 -1.09
C PHE A 176 -24.79 -3.30 -2.20
N PHE A 177 -24.90 -3.81 -3.44
CA PHE A 177 -24.07 -3.33 -4.55
C PHE A 177 -24.56 -2.02 -5.20
N LYS A 178 -25.90 -1.78 -5.24
CA LYS A 178 -26.43 -0.61 -5.95
C LYS A 178 -26.64 0.62 -5.07
N ILE A 179 -26.85 0.45 -3.76
CA ILE A 179 -27.18 1.54 -2.84
C ILE A 179 -26.07 1.67 -1.80
N PHE A 180 -25.77 0.62 -1.06
CA PHE A 180 -24.91 0.68 0.11
C PHE A 180 -23.44 0.95 -0.26
N ILE A 181 -22.84 0.16 -1.16
CA ILE A 181 -21.45 0.34 -1.62
C ILE A 181 -21.20 1.74 -2.19
N PRO A 182 -22.01 2.30 -3.08
CA PRO A 182 -21.86 3.69 -3.53
C PRO A 182 -21.91 4.73 -2.40
N THR A 183 -22.73 4.50 -1.39
CA THR A 183 -22.85 5.41 -0.23
C THR A 183 -21.56 5.49 0.58
N ILE A 184 -20.83 4.36 0.71
CA ILE A 184 -19.55 4.28 1.44
C ILE A 184 -18.31 4.37 0.51
N ALA A 185 -18.47 4.84 -0.72
CA ALA A 185 -17.37 4.89 -1.70
C ALA A 185 -16.11 5.60 -1.18
N ALA A 186 -16.27 6.63 -0.34
CA ALA A 186 -15.16 7.31 0.32
C ALA A 186 -14.36 6.36 1.23
N GLY A 187 -15.07 5.56 2.05
CA GLY A 187 -14.47 4.55 2.92
C GLY A 187 -13.74 3.46 2.13
N ILE A 188 -14.33 3.00 1.03
CA ILE A 188 -13.70 2.01 0.13
C ILE A 188 -12.41 2.58 -0.46
N GLY A 189 -12.44 3.80 -0.98
CA GLY A 189 -11.25 4.45 -1.55
C GLY A 189 -10.11 4.58 -0.53
N ILE A 190 -10.42 4.99 0.70
CA ILE A 190 -9.44 5.10 1.79
C ILE A 190 -8.89 3.70 2.14
N THR A 191 -9.74 2.69 2.23
CA THR A 191 -9.35 1.32 2.53
C THR A 191 -8.43 0.75 1.45
N MET A 192 -8.78 0.93 0.18
CA MET A 192 -7.95 0.54 -0.96
C MET A 192 -6.58 1.20 -0.91
N PHE A 193 -6.53 2.49 -0.60
CA PHE A 193 -5.27 3.23 -0.43
C PHE A 193 -4.38 2.61 0.65
N PHE A 194 -4.91 2.35 1.84
CA PHE A 194 -4.11 1.76 2.91
C PHE A 194 -3.66 0.33 2.58
N CYS A 195 -4.54 -0.52 2.06
CA CYS A 195 -4.17 -1.88 1.65
C CYS A 195 -3.08 -1.87 0.57
N PHE A 196 -3.20 -0.99 -0.43
CA PHE A 196 -2.19 -0.81 -1.46
C PHE A 196 -0.87 -0.38 -0.86
N MET A 197 -0.84 0.69 -0.07
CA MET A 197 0.39 1.24 0.50
C MET A 197 1.11 0.24 1.40
N PHE A 198 0.39 -0.48 2.26
CA PHE A 198 1.00 -1.48 3.12
C PHE A 198 1.57 -2.66 2.33
N SER A 199 0.87 -3.13 1.30
CA SER A 199 1.38 -4.21 0.45
C SER A 199 2.57 -3.75 -0.40
N TRP A 200 2.57 -2.49 -0.86
CA TRP A 200 3.63 -1.90 -1.66
C TRP A 200 4.96 -1.76 -0.91
N VAL A 201 4.91 -1.38 0.36
CA VAL A 201 6.12 -1.16 1.18
C VAL A 201 6.59 -2.41 1.94
N GLU A 202 5.77 -3.48 1.97
CA GLU A 202 6.13 -4.71 2.67
C GLU A 202 7.26 -5.44 1.92
N LEU A 203 8.37 -5.63 2.60
CA LEU A 203 9.57 -6.24 2.03
C LEU A 203 9.79 -7.67 2.52
N LEU A 204 9.52 -7.94 3.80
CA LEU A 204 10.01 -9.15 4.45
C LEU A 204 9.35 -10.41 3.89
N LEU A 205 8.02 -10.45 3.85
CA LEU A 205 7.28 -11.58 3.28
C LEU A 205 7.50 -11.66 1.77
N ALA A 206 7.45 -10.51 1.08
CA ALA A 206 7.67 -10.46 -0.35
C ALA A 206 9.06 -11.00 -0.74
N LYS A 207 10.11 -10.70 0.04
CA LYS A 207 11.46 -11.24 -0.18
C LYS A 207 11.58 -12.71 0.20
N THR A 208 10.91 -13.15 1.28
CA THR A 208 11.01 -14.53 1.76
C THR A 208 10.26 -15.51 0.86
N LEU A 209 9.15 -15.07 0.26
CA LEU A 209 8.27 -15.91 -0.56
C LEU A 209 8.60 -15.88 -2.05
N THR A 210 9.69 -15.22 -2.45
CA THR A 210 10.08 -15.09 -3.86
C THR A 210 11.55 -15.46 -4.08
N ALA A 211 11.82 -16.02 -5.26
CA ALA A 211 13.18 -16.34 -5.71
C ALA A 211 13.53 -15.64 -7.03
N THR A 212 12.78 -15.90 -8.11
CA THR A 212 13.09 -15.46 -9.48
C THR A 212 11.89 -14.87 -10.20
N ILE A 213 10.74 -15.55 -10.18
CA ILE A 213 9.57 -15.22 -11.04
C ILE A 213 8.83 -13.99 -10.51
N ALA A 214 8.40 -14.02 -9.25
CA ALA A 214 7.58 -12.99 -8.63
C ALA A 214 8.39 -11.96 -7.81
N LYS A 215 9.69 -11.86 -8.06
CA LYS A 215 10.62 -11.07 -7.27
C LYS A 215 10.27 -9.58 -7.28
N PRO A 216 10.06 -8.95 -6.10
CA PRO A 216 9.67 -7.54 -6.01
C PRO A 216 10.86 -6.61 -6.19
N ILE A 217 10.58 -5.36 -6.60
CA ILE A 217 11.61 -4.32 -6.78
C ILE A 217 12.41 -4.07 -5.48
N ALA A 218 11.76 -4.07 -4.33
CA ALA A 218 12.42 -3.86 -3.05
C ALA A 218 13.45 -4.98 -2.74
N ALA A 219 13.19 -6.24 -3.11
CA ALA A 219 14.14 -7.33 -2.97
C ALA A 219 15.32 -7.21 -3.95
N ILE A 220 15.08 -6.71 -5.17
CA ILE A 220 16.13 -6.45 -6.16
C ILE A 220 17.06 -5.34 -5.64
N MET A 221 16.51 -4.24 -5.16
CA MET A 221 17.28 -3.13 -4.58
C MET A 221 18.16 -3.60 -3.41
N THR A 222 17.64 -4.42 -2.50
CA THR A 222 18.43 -4.94 -1.37
C THR A 222 19.56 -5.86 -1.80
N ARG A 223 19.38 -6.65 -2.87
CA ARG A 223 20.43 -7.52 -3.41
C ARG A 223 21.53 -6.71 -4.10
N THR A 224 21.16 -5.74 -4.93
CA THR A 224 22.12 -4.86 -5.62
C THR A 224 22.98 -4.08 -4.63
N SER A 225 22.40 -3.63 -3.52
CA SER A 225 23.13 -2.99 -2.43
C SER A 225 24.18 -3.88 -1.75
N SER A 226 24.01 -5.22 -1.80
CA SER A 226 24.87 -6.16 -1.07
C SER A 226 25.90 -6.89 -1.93
N THR A 227 25.69 -7.04 -3.25
CA THR A 227 26.49 -7.95 -4.08
C THR A 227 27.29 -7.28 -5.20
N SER A 228 26.87 -6.13 -5.71
CA SER A 228 27.43 -5.54 -6.94
C SER A 228 28.36 -4.34 -6.67
N GLY A 229 28.81 -4.13 -5.42
CA GLY A 229 29.33 -2.82 -5.04
C GLY A 229 28.20 -1.79 -5.03
N TYR A 230 28.42 -0.66 -4.41
CA TYR A 230 27.35 0.31 -4.20
C TYR A 230 27.02 1.06 -5.52
N GLU A 231 26.08 0.56 -6.30
CA GLU A 231 25.51 1.30 -7.44
C GLU A 231 24.50 2.34 -6.92
N LEU A 232 25.01 3.34 -6.20
CA LEU A 232 24.18 4.32 -5.48
C LEU A 232 23.27 5.12 -6.39
N GLY A 233 23.75 5.49 -7.59
CA GLY A 233 22.95 6.21 -8.58
C GLY A 233 21.75 5.38 -9.07
N LEU A 234 21.99 4.10 -9.38
CA LEU A 234 20.95 3.17 -9.80
C LEU A 234 19.92 2.91 -8.69
N LEU A 235 20.39 2.72 -7.45
CA LEU A 235 19.51 2.57 -6.29
C LEU A 235 18.68 3.81 -6.03
N ALA A 236 19.27 5.01 -6.20
CA ALA A 236 18.55 6.27 -6.05
C ALA A 236 17.50 6.47 -7.15
N ALA A 237 17.82 6.10 -8.40
CA ALA A 237 16.85 6.12 -9.50
C ALA A 237 15.70 5.13 -9.27
N ALA A 238 16.02 3.91 -8.85
CA ALA A 238 15.00 2.92 -8.49
C ALA A 238 14.13 3.42 -7.33
N GLY A 239 14.72 3.94 -6.25
CA GLY A 239 13.98 4.53 -5.13
C GLY A 239 13.06 5.67 -5.58
N SER A 240 13.52 6.53 -6.49
CA SER A 240 12.70 7.63 -7.04
C SER A 240 11.48 7.13 -7.79
N LEU A 241 11.63 6.07 -8.59
CA LEU A 241 10.51 5.44 -9.31
C LEU A 241 9.51 4.74 -8.37
N THR A 242 9.96 4.22 -7.22
CA THR A 242 9.05 3.61 -6.23
C THR A 242 8.07 4.59 -5.59
N ILE A 243 8.34 5.89 -5.66
CA ILE A 243 7.42 6.94 -5.18
C ILE A 243 6.19 7.07 -6.09
N ILE A 244 6.35 6.81 -7.40
CA ILE A 244 5.31 7.07 -8.40
C ILE A 244 4.00 6.32 -8.15
N PRO A 245 3.97 4.98 -7.93
CA PRO A 245 2.71 4.29 -7.68
C PRO A 245 1.95 4.82 -6.45
N GLY A 246 2.67 5.11 -5.36
CA GLY A 246 2.09 5.73 -4.17
C GLY A 246 1.50 7.10 -4.46
N ALA A 247 2.22 7.97 -5.19
CA ALA A 247 1.75 9.30 -5.57
C ALA A 247 0.51 9.22 -6.48
N VAL A 248 0.48 8.27 -7.43
CA VAL A 248 -0.67 8.03 -8.29
C VAL A 248 -1.89 7.64 -7.46
N VAL A 249 -1.76 6.68 -6.55
CA VAL A 249 -2.88 6.26 -5.69
C VAL A 249 -3.36 7.41 -4.81
N ILE A 250 -2.46 8.19 -4.20
CA ILE A 250 -2.82 9.39 -3.42
C ILE A 250 -3.59 10.39 -4.28
N TYR A 251 -3.15 10.64 -5.51
CA TYR A 251 -3.82 11.58 -6.42
C TYR A 251 -5.30 11.19 -6.66
N PHE A 252 -5.59 9.91 -6.89
CA PHE A 252 -6.96 9.44 -7.10
C PHE A 252 -7.79 9.41 -5.81
N VAL A 253 -7.19 9.08 -4.67
CA VAL A 253 -7.91 8.90 -3.40
C VAL A 253 -8.02 10.21 -2.60
N ARG A 254 -7.24 11.24 -2.89
CA ARG A 254 -7.19 12.51 -2.13
C ARG A 254 -8.55 13.14 -1.83
N ASN A 255 -9.48 13.11 -2.81
CA ASN A 255 -10.81 13.67 -2.65
C ASN A 255 -11.69 12.84 -1.69
N TYR A 256 -11.50 11.53 -1.66
CA TYR A 256 -12.17 10.63 -0.71
C TYR A 256 -11.61 10.80 0.69
N ILE A 257 -10.29 10.91 0.81
CA ILE A 257 -9.60 11.20 2.10
C ILE A 257 -10.11 12.52 2.67
N ALA A 258 -10.17 13.58 1.87
CA ALA A 258 -10.65 14.89 2.32
C ALA A 258 -12.11 14.85 2.80
N LYS A 259 -12.99 14.11 2.11
CA LYS A 259 -14.39 13.91 2.53
C LYS A 259 -14.49 13.10 3.83
N GLY A 260 -13.69 12.03 3.98
CA GLY A 260 -13.66 11.21 5.20
C GLY A 260 -13.28 12.02 6.44
N PHE A 261 -12.26 12.87 6.34
CA PHE A 261 -11.89 13.76 7.44
C PHE A 261 -12.91 14.87 7.72
N ALA A 262 -13.67 15.29 6.72
CA ALA A 262 -14.74 16.28 6.91
C ALA A 262 -15.95 15.70 7.65
N MET A 263 -16.30 14.43 7.41
CA MET A 263 -17.38 13.74 8.11
C MET A 263 -17.04 13.40 9.58
N GLY A 264 -15.78 13.26 9.94
CA GLY A 264 -15.34 13.03 11.33
C GLY A 264 -15.29 14.30 12.21
N ARG A 265 -15.80 15.44 11.72
CA ARG A 265 -15.87 16.73 12.44
C ARG A 265 -17.29 17.10 12.89
N VAL A 266 -18.11 16.09 13.19
CA VAL A 266 -19.42 16.34 13.84
C VAL A 266 -19.34 15.91 15.30
#